data_655c086692a85cfc1cd15fd84daed1e3
#
_entry.id   655c086692a85cfc1cd15fd84daed1e3
#
_cell.length_a   1.000
_cell.length_b   1.000
_cell.length_c   1.000
_cell.angle_alpha   90.00
_cell.angle_beta   90.00
_cell.angle_gamma   90.00
#
_symmetry.space_group_name_H-M   'P 1'
#
loop_
_entity.id
_entity.type
_entity.pdbx_description
1 polymer ?
#
loop_
_entity_poly.entity_id
_entity_poly.type
_entity_poly.pdbx_seq_one_letter_code
_entity_poly.pdbx_strand_id
1 'polypeptide(L)'
;MSEDTFDVIVIGAGENGLVLGNYLGKAGQKVLVCERRLESGGGLSTEECTILGCWHNSGSYYHDTVQVTPIYQDLELVNANTIYIHPPVQSSLLKRDGESLTLFSDLGQTEAEISRWSKDDAQAQNQNAPLGGLGALELAPEFDAVA
;
A
#
# COMPACT_ATOMS: atom_id res chain seq x y z
N MET A 1 -25.42 -33.51 11.01
CA MET A 1 -24.48 -32.54 10.42
C MET A 1 -25.26 -31.26 10.20
N SER A 2 -24.93 -30.19 10.91
CA SER A 2 -25.58 -28.90 10.69
C SER A 2 -25.13 -28.43 9.29
N GLU A 3 -26.08 -28.17 8.40
CA GLU A 3 -25.78 -27.52 7.13
C GLU A 3 -25.28 -26.12 7.47
N ASP A 4 -24.01 -25.84 7.18
CA ASP A 4 -23.48 -24.50 7.28
C ASP A 4 -24.08 -23.66 6.16
N THR A 5 -25.04 -22.81 6.53
CA THR A 5 -25.64 -21.84 5.61
C THR A 5 -24.87 -20.53 5.69
N PHE A 6 -24.64 -19.88 4.55
CA PHE A 6 -24.03 -18.58 4.44
C PHE A 6 -24.98 -17.63 3.72
N ASP A 7 -24.96 -16.36 4.12
CA ASP A 7 -25.77 -15.32 3.47
C ASP A 7 -25.13 -14.89 2.14
N VAL A 8 -23.77 -14.87 2.10
CA VAL A 8 -23.00 -14.45 0.94
C VAL A 8 -21.81 -15.36 0.72
N ILE A 9 -21.50 -15.65 -0.53
CA ILE A 9 -20.29 -16.35 -0.95
C ILE A 9 -19.47 -15.39 -1.81
N VAL A 10 -18.23 -15.11 -1.38
CA VAL A 10 -17.24 -14.30 -2.11
C VAL A 10 -16.24 -15.25 -2.76
N ILE A 11 -16.09 -15.18 -4.08
CA ILE A 11 -15.15 -16.00 -4.81
C ILE A 11 -13.89 -15.20 -5.08
N GLY A 12 -12.80 -15.64 -4.49
CA GLY A 12 -11.48 -15.00 -4.49
C GLY A 12 -11.20 -14.22 -3.22
N ALA A 13 -10.07 -14.55 -2.56
CA ALA A 13 -9.55 -13.84 -1.39
C ALA A 13 -8.40 -12.88 -1.78
N GLY A 14 -8.55 -12.18 -2.90
CA GLY A 14 -7.72 -11.02 -3.22
C GLY A 14 -8.18 -9.80 -2.41
N GLU A 15 -7.48 -8.67 -2.56
CA GLU A 15 -7.73 -7.43 -1.82
C GLU A 15 -9.21 -7.00 -1.87
N ASN A 16 -9.82 -7.01 -3.05
CA ASN A 16 -11.22 -6.60 -3.22
C ASN A 16 -12.19 -7.57 -2.54
N GLY A 17 -11.95 -8.88 -2.67
CA GLY A 17 -12.78 -9.91 -2.04
C GLY A 17 -12.69 -9.87 -0.53
N LEU A 18 -11.49 -9.63 0.01
CA LEU A 18 -11.26 -9.50 1.45
C LEU A 18 -11.92 -8.22 2.00
N VAL A 19 -11.80 -7.09 1.32
CA VAL A 19 -12.46 -5.84 1.72
C VAL A 19 -13.98 -6.02 1.72
N LEU A 20 -14.55 -6.56 0.63
CA LEU A 20 -15.99 -6.82 0.53
C LEU A 20 -16.46 -7.76 1.64
N GLY A 21 -15.76 -8.87 1.86
CA GLY A 21 -16.09 -9.83 2.90
C GLY A 21 -16.10 -9.23 4.31
N ASN A 22 -15.14 -8.35 4.59
CA ASN A 22 -15.07 -7.65 5.87
C ASN A 22 -16.24 -6.67 6.05
N TYR A 23 -16.58 -5.86 5.07
CA TYR A 23 -17.73 -4.96 5.14
C TYR A 23 -19.04 -5.71 5.32
N LEU A 24 -19.26 -6.81 4.60
CA LEU A 24 -20.44 -7.65 4.75
C LEU A 24 -20.48 -8.30 6.14
N GLY A 25 -19.35 -8.79 6.64
CA GLY A 25 -19.25 -9.33 7.99
C GLY A 25 -19.55 -8.27 9.07
N LYS A 26 -19.04 -7.04 8.93
CA LYS A 26 -19.38 -5.91 9.80
C LYS A 26 -20.87 -5.55 9.74
N ALA A 27 -21.51 -5.76 8.60
CA ALA A 27 -22.96 -5.59 8.43
C ALA A 27 -23.78 -6.78 8.99
N GLY A 28 -23.15 -7.76 9.64
CA GLY A 28 -23.79 -8.89 10.27
C GLY A 28 -24.12 -10.07 9.34
N GLN A 29 -23.61 -10.06 8.11
CA GLN A 29 -23.79 -11.17 7.18
C GLN A 29 -22.84 -12.33 7.50
N LYS A 30 -23.29 -13.56 7.39
CA LYS A 30 -22.44 -14.76 7.45
C LYS A 30 -21.80 -14.98 6.07
N VAL A 31 -20.53 -14.62 5.96
CA VAL A 31 -19.81 -14.62 4.68
C VAL A 31 -18.89 -15.83 4.57
N LEU A 32 -18.91 -16.51 3.43
CA LEU A 32 -17.92 -17.50 3.03
C LEU A 32 -17.02 -16.90 1.96
N VAL A 33 -15.73 -16.85 2.20
CA VAL A 33 -14.74 -16.46 1.18
C VAL A 33 -14.04 -17.72 0.67
N CYS A 34 -14.12 -17.96 -0.63
CA CYS A 34 -13.50 -19.10 -1.29
C CYS A 34 -12.28 -18.65 -2.09
N GLU A 35 -11.12 -19.21 -1.80
CA GLU A 35 -9.86 -18.96 -2.53
C GLU A 35 -9.33 -20.26 -3.10
N ARG A 36 -8.84 -20.22 -4.35
CA ARG A 36 -8.28 -21.41 -5.02
C ARG A 36 -6.81 -21.65 -4.64
N ARG A 37 -6.09 -20.60 -4.26
CA ARG A 37 -4.69 -20.69 -3.81
C ARG A 37 -4.64 -21.01 -2.33
N LEU A 38 -3.50 -21.49 -1.86
CA LEU A 38 -3.27 -21.69 -0.44
C LEU A 38 -3.13 -20.33 0.28
N GLU A 39 -2.47 -19.38 -0.36
CA GLU A 39 -2.27 -18.02 0.15
C GLU A 39 -3.43 -17.12 -0.27
N SER A 40 -3.96 -16.37 0.68
CA SER A 40 -4.88 -15.26 0.43
C SER A 40 -4.11 -13.97 0.13
N GLY A 41 -4.83 -12.92 -0.30
CA GLY A 41 -4.27 -11.60 -0.53
C GLY A 41 -4.21 -11.20 -2.01
N GLY A 42 -4.19 -12.17 -2.94
CA GLY A 42 -4.12 -11.86 -4.37
C GLY A 42 -2.86 -11.07 -4.72
N GLY A 43 -3.01 -9.84 -5.21
CA GLY A 43 -1.88 -8.94 -5.52
C GLY A 43 -1.13 -8.44 -4.27
N LEU A 44 -1.73 -8.53 -3.09
CA LEU A 44 -1.11 -8.17 -1.81
C LEU A 44 -0.43 -9.35 -1.10
N SER A 45 -0.41 -10.53 -1.72
CA SER A 45 0.17 -11.71 -1.06
C SER A 45 1.65 -11.53 -0.80
N THR A 46 2.09 -11.99 0.38
CA THR A 46 3.49 -12.07 0.79
C THR A 46 3.90 -13.52 0.83
N GLU A 47 4.87 -13.91 0.01
CA GLU A 47 5.21 -15.29 -0.26
C GLU A 47 6.73 -15.52 -0.25
N GLU A 48 7.15 -16.75 0.02
CA GLU A 48 8.54 -17.18 -0.12
C GLU A 48 8.86 -17.51 -1.59
N CYS A 49 9.04 -16.46 -2.41
CA CYS A 49 9.22 -16.62 -3.86
C CYS A 49 10.64 -17.02 -4.29
N THR A 50 11.63 -16.92 -3.41
CA THR A 50 13.05 -17.15 -3.75
C THR A 50 13.63 -18.30 -2.97
N ILE A 51 13.97 -18.10 -1.72
CA ILE A 51 14.53 -19.11 -0.82
C ILE A 51 13.73 -19.16 0.48
N LEU A 52 13.71 -20.30 1.13
CA LEU A 52 13.01 -20.50 2.40
C LEU A 52 13.44 -19.48 3.45
N GLY A 53 12.47 -18.89 4.13
CA GLY A 53 12.66 -17.83 5.13
C GLY A 53 12.74 -16.42 4.58
N CYS A 54 12.74 -16.25 3.24
CA CYS A 54 12.73 -14.94 2.60
C CYS A 54 11.34 -14.60 2.04
N TRP A 55 10.64 -13.73 2.73
CA TRP A 55 9.30 -13.31 2.38
C TRP A 55 9.33 -12.08 1.46
N HIS A 56 8.52 -12.11 0.42
CA HIS A 56 8.44 -11.05 -0.58
C HIS A 56 6.99 -10.69 -0.86
N ASN A 57 6.72 -9.40 -1.01
CA ASN A 57 5.47 -8.95 -1.61
C ASN A 57 5.54 -9.20 -3.11
N SER A 58 4.84 -10.22 -3.58
CA SER A 58 4.97 -10.71 -4.96
C SER A 58 4.32 -9.80 -6.00
N GLY A 59 3.31 -9.04 -5.63
CA GLY A 59 2.55 -8.19 -6.54
C GLY A 59 2.53 -6.71 -6.17
N SER A 60 2.25 -6.37 -4.93
CA SER A 60 2.07 -4.98 -4.49
C SER A 60 3.00 -4.68 -3.32
N TYR A 61 4.10 -4.01 -3.62
CA TYR A 61 5.06 -3.54 -2.61
C TYR A 61 4.91 -2.04 -2.31
N TYR A 62 4.05 -1.36 -3.07
CA TYR A 62 3.81 0.08 -2.99
C TYR A 62 2.33 0.35 -2.72
N HIS A 63 2.05 1.08 -1.64
CA HIS A 63 0.69 1.30 -1.14
C HIS A 63 0.43 2.80 -0.96
N ASP A 64 0.14 3.50 -2.06
CA ASP A 64 0.06 4.95 -2.07
C ASP A 64 -1.20 5.51 -1.44
N THR A 65 -2.30 4.79 -1.56
CA THR A 65 -3.63 5.39 -1.34
C THR A 65 -4.44 4.72 -0.25
N VAL A 66 -4.07 3.50 0.18
CA VAL A 66 -4.91 2.74 1.12
C VAL A 66 -5.12 3.46 2.44
N GLN A 67 -4.09 4.15 2.94
CA GLN A 67 -4.14 4.89 4.21
C GLN A 67 -5.10 6.09 4.19
N VAL A 68 -5.35 6.67 3.00
CA VAL A 68 -6.25 7.82 2.83
C VAL A 68 -7.66 7.41 2.42
N THR A 69 -7.89 6.11 2.23
CA THR A 69 -9.23 5.58 1.94
C THR A 69 -9.98 5.28 3.23
N PRO A 70 -11.31 5.35 3.21
CA PRO A 70 -12.13 4.93 4.36
C PRO A 70 -11.85 3.50 4.83
N ILE A 71 -11.41 2.63 3.92
CA ILE A 71 -11.10 1.22 4.19
C ILE A 71 -10.14 1.07 5.37
N TYR A 72 -9.10 1.93 5.45
CA TYR A 72 -8.09 1.85 6.49
C TYR A 72 -8.67 2.07 7.88
N GLN A 73 -9.57 3.05 8.02
CA GLN A 73 -10.25 3.35 9.26
C GLN A 73 -11.41 2.39 9.53
N ASP A 74 -12.26 2.16 8.52
CA ASP A 74 -13.45 1.32 8.65
C ASP A 74 -13.12 -0.13 9.04
N LEU A 75 -12.04 -0.67 8.51
CA LEU A 75 -11.58 -2.03 8.83
C LEU A 75 -10.56 -2.07 9.97
N GLU A 76 -10.28 -0.93 10.60
CA GLU A 76 -9.40 -0.82 11.76
C GLU A 76 -8.01 -1.45 11.52
N LEU A 77 -7.45 -1.23 10.32
CA LEU A 77 -6.21 -1.89 9.89
C LEU A 77 -5.02 -1.55 10.80
N VAL A 78 -5.02 -0.39 11.45
CA VAL A 78 -4.02 -0.03 12.46
C VAL A 78 -4.02 -1.00 13.63
N ASN A 79 -5.20 -1.47 14.04
CA ASN A 79 -5.35 -2.42 15.15
C ASN A 79 -5.02 -3.87 14.75
N ALA A 80 -4.93 -4.13 13.45
CA ALA A 80 -4.60 -5.44 12.88
C ALA A 80 -3.08 -5.67 12.72
N ASN A 81 -2.24 -4.92 13.43
CA ASN A 81 -0.77 -4.93 13.32
C ASN A 81 -0.25 -4.62 11.91
N THR A 82 -0.98 -3.82 11.14
CA THR A 82 -0.51 -3.35 9.84
C THR A 82 0.49 -2.21 10.06
N ILE A 83 1.74 -2.43 9.67
CA ILE A 83 2.81 -1.45 9.80
C ILE A 83 3.20 -0.99 8.40
N TYR A 84 3.12 0.32 8.15
CA TYR A 84 3.64 0.94 6.94
C TYR A 84 5.05 1.44 7.15
N ILE A 85 5.93 1.10 6.21
CA ILE A 85 7.31 1.56 6.21
C ILE A 85 7.42 2.67 5.19
N HIS A 86 7.87 3.85 5.62
CA HIS A 86 8.13 5.00 4.79
C HIS A 86 9.64 5.15 4.61
N PRO A 87 10.25 4.54 3.57
CA PRO A 87 11.69 4.63 3.37
C PRO A 87 12.08 6.07 2.97
N PRO A 88 13.25 6.56 3.39
CA PRO A 88 13.70 7.92 3.01
C PRO A 88 13.90 8.06 1.50
N VAL A 89 14.21 6.97 0.80
CA VAL A 89 14.32 6.90 -0.66
C VAL A 89 13.13 6.12 -1.19
N GLN A 90 12.35 6.75 -2.05
CA GLN A 90 11.17 6.14 -2.67
C GLN A 90 11.54 5.32 -3.90
N SER A 91 12.29 5.93 -4.81
CA SER A 91 12.73 5.27 -6.03
C SER A 91 13.97 5.96 -6.61
N SER A 92 14.71 5.24 -7.45
CA SER A 92 15.85 5.79 -8.18
C SER A 92 15.89 5.25 -9.60
N LEU A 93 16.08 6.14 -10.55
CA LEU A 93 16.39 5.82 -11.94
C LEU A 93 17.91 5.87 -12.14
N LEU A 94 18.50 4.74 -12.49
CA LEU A 94 19.94 4.65 -12.80
C LEU A 94 20.15 4.82 -14.29
N LYS A 95 21.08 5.71 -14.67
CA LYS A 95 21.51 5.92 -16.05
C LYS A 95 22.75 5.08 -16.36
N ARG A 96 22.99 4.86 -17.66
CA ARG A 96 24.14 4.08 -18.13
C ARG A 96 25.51 4.74 -17.88
N ASP A 97 25.52 6.06 -17.70
CA ASP A 97 26.70 6.85 -17.38
C ASP A 97 27.07 6.84 -15.88
N GLY A 98 26.25 6.15 -15.06
CA GLY A 98 26.43 6.05 -13.61
C GLY A 98 25.74 7.16 -12.82
N GLU A 99 25.13 8.14 -13.48
CA GLU A 99 24.28 9.11 -12.80
C GLU A 99 22.94 8.50 -12.39
N SER A 100 22.32 9.08 -11.37
CA SER A 100 20.99 8.67 -10.91
C SER A 100 20.09 9.87 -10.67
N LEU A 101 18.79 9.68 -10.89
CA LEU A 101 17.74 10.55 -10.42
C LEU A 101 17.01 9.82 -9.29
N THR A 102 17.05 10.38 -8.10
CA THR A 102 16.47 9.76 -6.89
C THR A 102 15.28 10.59 -6.38
N LEU A 103 14.17 9.91 -6.13
CA LEU A 103 13.01 10.49 -5.47
C LEU A 103 13.04 10.11 -3.99
N PHE A 104 12.91 11.10 -3.13
CA PHE A 104 12.91 10.95 -1.69
C PHE A 104 11.51 11.12 -1.12
N SER A 105 11.28 10.63 0.09
CA SER A 105 10.07 10.94 0.86
C SER A 105 10.01 12.42 1.25
N ASP A 106 11.16 13.05 1.43
CA ASP A 106 11.28 14.48 1.64
C ASP A 106 11.17 15.22 0.30
N LEU A 107 10.17 16.10 0.20
CA LEU A 107 9.89 16.87 -1.02
C LEU A 107 11.00 17.83 -1.38
N GLY A 108 11.65 18.45 -0.39
CA GLY A 108 12.74 19.39 -0.62
C GLY A 108 13.98 18.69 -1.20
N GLN A 109 14.27 17.48 -0.74
CA GLN A 109 15.35 16.67 -1.31
C GLN A 109 15.02 16.23 -2.74
N THR A 110 13.77 15.86 -3.00
CA THR A 110 13.29 15.50 -4.34
C THR A 110 13.36 16.69 -5.29
N GLU A 111 12.92 17.88 -4.85
CA GLU A 111 13.02 19.13 -5.64
C GLU A 111 14.48 19.46 -5.97
N ALA A 112 15.36 19.39 -4.98
CA ALA A 112 16.79 19.65 -5.18
C ALA A 112 17.41 18.66 -6.18
N GLU A 113 17.03 17.39 -6.12
CA GLU A 113 17.51 16.35 -7.01
C GLU A 113 17.00 16.56 -8.45
N ILE A 114 15.70 16.83 -8.64
CA ILE A 114 15.12 17.12 -9.95
C ILE A 114 15.73 18.40 -10.53
N SER A 115 16.00 19.43 -9.71
CA SER A 115 16.59 20.70 -10.16
C SER A 115 17.96 20.54 -10.81
N ARG A 116 18.69 19.46 -10.53
CA ARG A 116 19.97 19.12 -11.21
C ARG A 116 19.76 18.82 -12.70
N TRP A 117 18.55 18.37 -13.07
CA TRP A 117 18.18 17.95 -14.42
C TRP A 117 17.33 18.99 -15.13
N SER A 118 16.32 19.50 -14.43
CA SER A 118 15.37 20.49 -14.96
C SER A 118 14.79 21.32 -13.83
N LYS A 119 14.99 22.64 -13.91
CA LYS A 119 14.38 23.57 -12.93
C LYS A 119 12.89 23.68 -13.11
N ASP A 120 12.40 23.60 -14.33
CA ASP A 120 10.98 23.71 -14.62
C ASP A 120 10.21 22.49 -14.09
N ASP A 121 10.79 21.28 -14.23
CA ASP A 121 10.18 20.05 -13.71
C ASP A 121 10.21 20.02 -12.18
N ALA A 122 11.27 20.50 -11.54
CA ALA A 122 11.33 20.63 -10.09
C ALA A 122 10.23 21.55 -9.55
N GLN A 123 10.01 22.69 -10.22
CA GLN A 123 8.96 23.62 -9.85
C GLN A 123 7.56 23.03 -10.09
N ALA A 124 7.35 22.31 -11.19
CA ALA A 124 6.10 21.62 -11.49
C ALA A 124 5.81 20.50 -10.47
N GLN A 125 6.83 19.74 -10.06
CA GLN A 125 6.72 18.71 -9.03
C GLN A 125 6.21 19.30 -7.70
N ASN A 126 6.77 20.44 -7.29
CA ASN A 126 6.39 21.09 -6.05
C ASN A 126 4.94 21.60 -6.08
N GLN A 127 4.47 22.12 -7.24
CA GLN A 127 3.09 22.56 -7.42
C GLN A 127 2.08 21.41 -7.42
N ASN A 128 2.46 20.23 -7.88
CA ASN A 128 1.61 19.05 -8.00
C ASN A 128 1.79 18.05 -6.84
N ALA A 129 2.69 18.32 -5.91
CA ALA A 129 2.94 17.45 -4.76
C ALA A 129 1.66 17.06 -3.97
N PRO A 130 0.66 17.96 -3.81
CA PRO A 130 -0.61 17.58 -3.17
C PRO A 130 -1.45 16.57 -3.94
N LEU A 131 -1.18 16.38 -5.25
CA LEU A 131 -1.99 15.53 -6.13
C LEU A 131 -1.37 14.16 -6.42
N GLY A 132 -0.10 13.95 -6.09
CA GLY A 132 0.58 12.71 -6.45
C GLY A 132 1.86 12.39 -5.67
N GLY A 133 2.26 13.26 -4.79
CA GLY A 133 3.43 13.01 -3.93
C GLY A 133 3.03 12.28 -2.66
N LEU A 134 3.54 11.07 -2.47
CA LEU A 134 3.42 10.33 -1.22
C LEU A 134 3.97 11.06 0.01
N GLY A 135 4.67 12.17 -0.19
CA GLY A 135 5.25 12.99 0.86
C GLY A 135 4.37 14.11 1.40
N ALA A 136 3.21 14.37 0.79
CA ALA A 136 2.34 15.50 1.19
C ALA A 136 1.09 15.07 1.97
N LEU A 137 0.97 13.82 2.34
CA LEU A 137 0.08 13.44 3.41
C LEU A 137 0.74 13.91 4.71
N GLU A 138 0.37 15.11 5.18
CA GLU A 138 0.35 15.36 6.61
C GLU A 138 -0.51 14.25 7.20
N LEU A 139 0.14 13.17 7.60
CA LEU A 139 -0.49 12.16 8.44
C LEU A 139 -1.06 12.96 9.61
N ALA A 140 -2.35 12.79 9.86
CA ALA A 140 -2.95 13.39 11.03
C ALA A 140 -2.05 13.10 12.24
N PRO A 141 -1.87 14.04 13.17
CA PRO A 141 -0.91 13.89 14.29
C PRO A 141 -1.11 12.61 15.14
N GLU A 142 -2.19 11.88 14.91
CA GLU A 142 -2.49 10.57 15.48
C GLU A 142 -1.60 9.44 14.92
N PHE A 143 -0.91 9.65 13.78
CA PHE A 143 -0.02 8.67 13.16
C PHE A 143 1.46 8.82 13.54
N ASP A 144 1.87 9.95 14.10
CA ASP A 144 3.24 10.17 14.61
C ASP A 144 3.55 9.35 15.88
N ALA A 145 2.56 8.67 16.44
CA ALA A 145 2.71 7.89 17.67
C ALA A 145 3.10 6.42 17.45
N VAL A 146 3.35 5.99 16.22
CA VAL A 146 3.69 4.59 15.87
C VAL A 146 5.04 4.54 15.13
N ALA A 147 6.03 5.27 15.62
CA ALA A 147 7.42 5.13 15.22
C ALA A 147 8.23 4.40 16.32
#